data_2e1be2b75c57899f1a265c54968d238b
#
_entry.id   2e1be2b75c57899f1a265c54968d238b
#
_cell.length_a   1.000
_cell.length_b   1.000
_cell.length_c   1.000
_cell.angle_alpha   90.00
_cell.angle_beta   90.00
_cell.angle_gamma   90.00
#
_symmetry.space_group_name_H-M   'P 1'
#
loop_
_entity.id
_entity.type
_entity.pdbx_description
1 polymer ?
#
loop_
_entity_poly.entity_id
_entity_poly.type
_entity_poly.pdbx_seq_one_letter_code
_entity_poly.pdbx_strand_id
1 'polypeptide(L)'
;MKFKVVVLKCNIPQDNLEVRYEISEDMMKPHQTGKQPLKNEKLEINAGTMKKEGFLRCRAFVTCQGREYEGVATVGFSPEKLQPTTPLPVDFLEFWKSTKEAAEKWALEPIMTLLPER
;
A
#
# COMPACT_ATOMS: atom_id res chain seq x y z
N MET A 1 -16.23 7.83 2.94
CA MET A 1 -15.56 6.59 2.54
C MET A 1 -15.72 5.53 3.62
N LYS A 2 -16.18 4.36 3.24
CA LYS A 2 -16.39 3.26 4.17
C LYS A 2 -15.57 2.06 3.75
N PHE A 3 -14.87 1.44 4.71
CA PHE A 3 -14.21 0.16 4.51
C PHE A 3 -15.09 -0.97 5.03
N LYS A 4 -15.19 -2.03 4.27
CA LYS A 4 -15.94 -3.22 4.63
C LYS A 4 -14.97 -4.33 4.99
N VAL A 5 -15.14 -4.89 6.18
CA VAL A 5 -14.31 -5.98 6.69
C VAL A 5 -15.14 -7.26 6.76
N VAL A 6 -14.63 -8.32 6.19
CA VAL A 6 -15.22 -9.67 6.25
C VAL A 6 -14.12 -10.63 6.66
N VAL A 7 -14.43 -11.51 7.61
CA VAL A 7 -13.50 -12.56 8.04
C VAL A 7 -14.02 -13.90 7.57
N LEU A 8 -13.18 -14.63 6.86
CA LEU A 8 -13.53 -15.95 6.34
C LEU A 8 -12.66 -17.02 7.01
N LYS A 9 -13.30 -18.13 7.35
CA LYS A 9 -12.62 -19.35 7.81
C LYS A 9 -13.07 -20.48 6.92
N CYS A 10 -12.15 -21.08 6.17
CA CYS A 10 -12.48 -22.11 5.17
C CYS A 10 -13.58 -21.65 4.19
N ASN A 11 -13.47 -20.38 3.75
CA ASN A 11 -14.46 -19.70 2.86
C ASN A 11 -15.85 -19.52 3.48
N ILE A 12 -16.00 -19.70 4.79
CA ILE A 12 -17.26 -19.45 5.51
C ILE A 12 -17.11 -18.13 6.27
N PRO A 13 -18.01 -17.16 6.05
CA PRO A 13 -17.98 -15.91 6.82
C PRO A 13 -18.13 -16.17 8.30
N GLN A 14 -17.37 -15.42 9.10
CA GLN A 14 -17.41 -15.50 10.55
C GLN A 14 -18.18 -14.32 11.13
N ASP A 15 -18.81 -14.54 12.27
CA ASP A 15 -19.56 -13.52 12.99
C ASP A 15 -19.08 -13.47 14.46
N ASN A 16 -19.46 -12.40 15.15
CA ASN A 16 -19.15 -12.20 16.58
C ASN A 16 -17.65 -12.15 16.91
N LEU A 17 -16.78 -11.92 15.92
CA LEU A 17 -15.37 -11.68 16.14
C LEU A 17 -15.12 -10.18 16.35
N GLU A 18 -14.23 -9.85 17.27
CA GLU A 18 -13.81 -8.48 17.50
C GLU A 18 -12.72 -8.11 16.49
N VAL A 19 -12.91 -7.01 15.77
CA VAL A 19 -11.98 -6.50 14.79
C VAL A 19 -11.36 -5.21 15.32
N ARG A 20 -10.04 -5.16 15.42
CA ARG A 20 -9.30 -3.94 15.70
C ARG A 20 -8.92 -3.31 14.35
N TYR A 21 -9.10 -2.02 14.21
CA TYR A 21 -8.77 -1.34 12.98
C TYR A 21 -7.94 -0.09 13.22
N GLU A 22 -7.15 0.27 12.23
CA GLU A 22 -6.34 1.48 12.20
C GLU A 22 -6.51 2.15 10.85
N ILE A 23 -6.78 3.45 10.88
CA ILE A 23 -6.90 4.24 9.66
C ILE A 23 -5.79 5.28 9.66
N SER A 24 -5.02 5.30 8.60
CA SER A 24 -3.89 6.21 8.45
C SER A 24 -3.79 6.75 7.03
N GLU A 25 -3.16 7.89 6.89
CA GLU A 25 -2.63 8.30 5.60
C GLU A 25 -1.43 7.39 5.27
N ASP A 26 -1.15 7.22 4.00
CA ASP A 26 -0.14 6.27 3.53
C ASP A 26 1.16 6.30 4.37
N MET A 27 1.52 5.16 4.97
CA MET A 27 2.72 4.95 5.79
C MET A 27 2.86 5.88 7.01
N MET A 28 1.86 6.70 7.31
CA MET A 28 1.88 7.60 8.46
C MET A 28 1.30 6.92 9.70
N LYS A 29 1.47 7.57 10.85
CA LYS A 29 0.87 7.06 12.09
C LYS A 29 -0.66 7.07 11.97
N PRO A 30 -1.35 6.07 12.53
CA PRO A 30 -2.80 6.05 12.51
C PRO A 30 -3.39 7.28 13.19
N HIS A 31 -4.35 7.89 12.56
CA HIS A 31 -5.10 9.01 13.13
C HIS A 31 -6.46 8.58 13.69
N GLN A 32 -6.90 7.38 13.36
CA GLN A 32 -8.13 6.80 13.88
C GLN A 32 -7.89 5.31 14.15
N THR A 33 -8.22 4.89 15.36
CA THR A 33 -8.13 3.49 15.76
C THR A 33 -9.40 3.11 16.51
N GLY A 34 -9.74 1.83 16.52
CA GLY A 34 -10.90 1.36 17.24
C GLY A 34 -11.01 -0.15 17.21
N LYS A 35 -11.99 -0.64 17.98
CA LYS A 35 -12.36 -2.04 18.01
C LYS A 35 -13.87 -2.15 17.90
N GLN A 36 -14.35 -2.99 17.01
CA GLN A 36 -15.77 -3.25 16.85
C GLN A 36 -16.00 -4.73 16.54
N PRO A 37 -17.10 -5.31 17.05
CA PRO A 37 -17.44 -6.67 16.67
C PRO A 37 -18.06 -6.72 15.27
N LEU A 38 -17.89 -7.84 14.60
CA LEU A 38 -18.58 -8.10 13.34
C LEU A 38 -20.10 -8.20 13.59
N LYS A 39 -20.88 -7.60 12.72
CA LYS A 39 -22.34 -7.69 12.72
C LYS A 39 -22.80 -8.27 11.39
N ASN A 40 -23.62 -9.31 11.42
CA ASN A 40 -24.09 -9.97 10.21
C ASN A 40 -22.95 -10.37 9.27
N GLU A 41 -21.89 -10.92 9.87
CA GLU A 41 -20.71 -11.42 9.15
C GLU A 41 -19.84 -10.33 8.48
N LYS A 42 -20.11 -9.07 8.80
CA LYS A 42 -19.36 -7.95 8.22
C LYS A 42 -19.25 -6.78 9.19
N LEU A 43 -18.27 -5.92 8.93
CA LEU A 43 -18.07 -4.67 9.65
C LEU A 43 -17.83 -3.56 8.64
N GLU A 44 -18.53 -2.45 8.81
CA GLU A 44 -18.28 -1.24 8.02
C GLU A 44 -17.59 -0.20 8.91
N ILE A 45 -16.47 0.32 8.43
CA ILE A 45 -15.68 1.33 9.13
C ILE A 45 -15.77 2.62 8.32
N ASN A 46 -16.28 3.68 8.94
CA ASN A 46 -16.34 4.99 8.31
C ASN A 46 -15.00 5.71 8.52
N ALA A 47 -14.23 5.84 7.47
CA ALA A 47 -12.94 6.49 7.48
C ALA A 47 -12.99 7.99 7.15
N GLY A 48 -14.17 8.51 6.83
CA GLY A 48 -14.32 9.90 6.41
C GLY A 48 -13.82 10.14 5.00
N THR A 49 -13.51 11.41 4.70
CA THR A 49 -13.04 11.84 3.39
C THR A 49 -11.81 12.72 3.54
N MET A 50 -10.81 12.54 2.71
CA MET A 50 -9.64 13.42 2.68
C MET A 50 -9.98 14.72 1.93
N LYS A 51 -9.52 15.84 2.45
CA LYS A 51 -9.72 17.14 1.82
C LYS A 51 -8.64 17.46 0.78
N LYS A 52 -7.58 16.72 0.76
CA LYS A 52 -6.45 16.90 -0.16
C LYS A 52 -6.11 15.58 -0.84
N GLU A 53 -5.29 15.65 -1.85
CA GLU A 53 -4.82 14.49 -2.58
C GLU A 53 -4.02 13.55 -1.67
N GLY A 54 -4.16 12.26 -1.88
CA GLY A 54 -3.40 11.28 -1.12
C GLY A 54 -4.09 9.93 -1.06
N PHE A 55 -3.56 9.07 -0.20
CA PHE A 55 -4.08 7.73 0.00
C PHE A 55 -4.48 7.53 1.46
N LEU A 56 -5.61 6.88 1.65
CA LEU A 56 -6.11 6.51 2.96
C LEU A 56 -6.06 4.99 3.08
N ARG A 57 -5.39 4.50 4.12
CA ARG A 57 -5.19 3.08 4.36
C ARG A 57 -5.97 2.64 5.58
N CYS A 58 -6.69 1.54 5.44
CA CYS A 58 -7.34 0.86 6.55
C CYS A 58 -6.64 -0.48 6.78
N ARG A 59 -6.17 -0.70 8.00
CA ARG A 59 -5.62 -1.98 8.43
C ARG A 59 -6.58 -2.59 9.44
N ALA A 60 -7.01 -3.80 9.20
CA ALA A 60 -7.91 -4.52 10.09
C ALA A 60 -7.19 -5.74 10.66
N PHE A 61 -7.34 -5.94 11.96
CA PHE A 61 -6.70 -7.04 12.69
C PHE A 61 -7.78 -7.86 13.40
N VAL A 62 -7.67 -9.16 13.27
CA VAL A 62 -8.54 -10.07 14.00
C VAL A 62 -7.71 -11.17 14.63
N THR A 63 -8.00 -11.49 15.90
CA THR A 63 -7.36 -12.61 16.59
C THR A 63 -8.33 -13.78 16.63
N CYS A 64 -7.90 -14.91 16.10
CA CYS A 64 -8.68 -16.14 16.07
C CYS A 64 -7.78 -17.31 16.46
N GLN A 65 -8.21 -18.09 17.47
CA GLN A 65 -7.44 -19.25 17.94
C GLN A 65 -5.98 -18.95 18.27
N GLY A 66 -5.72 -17.79 18.91
CA GLY A 66 -4.38 -17.39 19.30
C GLY A 66 -3.51 -16.82 18.19
N ARG A 67 -4.04 -16.69 16.98
CA ARG A 67 -3.33 -16.08 15.85
C ARG A 67 -3.99 -14.77 15.46
N GLU A 68 -3.15 -13.78 15.15
CA GLU A 68 -3.61 -12.50 14.63
C GLU A 68 -3.53 -12.51 13.12
N TYR A 69 -4.61 -12.10 12.49
CA TYR A 69 -4.71 -11.96 11.04
C TYR A 69 -4.88 -10.49 10.68
N GLU A 70 -4.24 -10.07 9.61
CA GLU A 70 -4.28 -8.69 9.14
C GLU A 70 -4.81 -8.62 7.71
N GLY A 71 -5.67 -7.65 7.48
CA GLY A 71 -6.09 -7.28 6.14
C GLY A 71 -5.84 -5.80 5.92
N VAL A 72 -5.45 -5.42 4.72
CA VAL A 72 -5.15 -4.04 4.36
C VAL A 72 -5.93 -3.66 3.12
N ALA A 73 -6.52 -2.47 3.15
CA ALA A 73 -7.15 -1.85 1.99
C ALA A 73 -6.75 -0.39 1.91
N THR A 74 -6.50 0.09 0.71
CA THR A 74 -6.09 1.47 0.48
C THR A 74 -6.97 2.08 -0.59
N VAL A 75 -7.34 3.34 -0.40
CA VAL A 75 -8.10 4.11 -1.38
C VAL A 75 -7.36 5.40 -1.70
N GLY A 76 -7.35 5.78 -2.98
CA GLY A 76 -6.75 7.03 -3.44
C GLY A 76 -7.81 8.12 -3.60
N PHE A 77 -7.48 9.32 -3.14
CA PHE A 77 -8.29 10.53 -3.33
C PHE A 77 -7.56 11.44 -4.31
N SER A 78 -8.17 11.68 -5.47
CA SER A 78 -7.58 12.52 -6.53
C SER A 78 -6.09 12.24 -6.79
N PRO A 79 -5.70 10.97 -7.01
CA PRO A 79 -4.29 10.63 -7.16
C PRO A 79 -3.62 11.33 -8.33
N GLU A 80 -4.40 11.72 -9.35
CA GLU A 80 -3.93 12.47 -10.51
C GLU A 80 -3.45 13.89 -10.16
N LYS A 81 -3.85 14.41 -9.00
CA LYS A 81 -3.44 15.74 -8.51
C LYS A 81 -2.21 15.71 -7.64
N LEU A 82 -1.70 14.52 -7.32
CA LEU A 82 -0.49 14.40 -6.51
C LEU A 82 0.70 15.03 -7.23
N GLN A 83 1.45 15.83 -6.48
CA GLN A 83 2.66 16.47 -6.95
C GLN A 83 3.87 15.90 -6.23
N PRO A 84 5.02 15.78 -6.90
CA PRO A 84 6.25 15.37 -6.21
C PRO A 84 6.57 16.34 -5.09
N THR A 85 6.94 15.79 -3.92
CA THR A 85 7.36 16.62 -2.79
C THR A 85 8.76 17.20 -2.99
N THR A 86 9.54 16.56 -3.85
CA THR A 86 10.88 17.00 -4.20
C THR A 86 10.90 17.30 -5.70
N PRO A 87 11.18 18.55 -6.12
CA PRO A 87 11.28 18.86 -7.54
C PRO A 87 12.53 18.21 -8.14
N LEU A 88 12.48 17.97 -9.45
CA LEU A 88 13.67 17.51 -10.16
C LEU A 88 14.75 18.59 -10.08
N PRO A 89 16.02 18.22 -9.84
CA PRO A 89 17.13 19.16 -9.97
C PRO A 89 17.14 19.80 -11.35
N VAL A 90 17.55 21.05 -11.44
CA VAL A 90 17.56 21.80 -12.69
C VAL A 90 18.41 21.09 -13.75
N ASP A 91 19.49 20.45 -13.33
CA ASP A 91 20.43 19.76 -14.21
C ASP A 91 20.14 18.25 -14.39
N PHE A 92 18.99 17.75 -13.88
CA PHE A 92 18.70 16.32 -13.87
C PHE A 92 18.71 15.73 -15.29
N LEU A 93 17.98 16.33 -16.22
CA LEU A 93 17.89 15.83 -17.57
C LEU A 93 19.21 15.97 -18.32
N GLU A 94 19.92 17.07 -18.12
CA GLU A 94 21.22 17.33 -18.72
C GLU A 94 22.28 16.36 -18.18
N PHE A 95 22.29 16.13 -16.88
CA PHE A 95 23.18 15.15 -16.25
C PHE A 95 23.02 13.77 -16.85
N TRP A 96 21.78 13.28 -16.93
CA TRP A 96 21.51 11.95 -17.49
C TRP A 96 21.81 11.86 -18.97
N LYS A 97 21.54 12.92 -19.71
CA LYS A 97 21.87 12.98 -21.15
C LYS A 97 23.38 12.88 -21.38
N SER A 98 24.16 13.70 -20.67
CA SER A 98 25.61 13.67 -20.79
C SER A 98 26.22 12.35 -20.32
N THR A 99 25.66 11.75 -19.28
CA THR A 99 26.11 10.44 -18.78
C THR A 99 25.85 9.34 -19.78
N LYS A 100 24.67 9.33 -20.43
CA LYS A 100 24.36 8.38 -21.48
C LYS A 100 25.29 8.54 -22.70
N GLU A 101 25.52 9.76 -23.13
CA GLU A 101 26.44 10.05 -24.22
C GLU A 101 27.85 9.57 -23.94
N ALA A 102 28.34 9.77 -22.70
CA ALA A 102 29.63 9.26 -22.27
C ALA A 102 29.67 7.72 -22.28
N ALA A 103 28.59 7.07 -21.84
CA ALA A 103 28.52 5.61 -21.85
C ALA A 103 28.43 5.03 -23.27
N GLU A 104 27.78 5.73 -24.19
CA GLU A 104 27.63 5.28 -25.59
C GLU A 104 28.96 5.27 -26.35
N LYS A 105 29.97 6.00 -25.89
CA LYS A 105 31.30 5.98 -26.47
C LYS A 105 32.01 4.63 -26.30
N TRP A 106 31.54 3.83 -25.37
CA TRP A 106 32.10 2.52 -25.08
C TRP A 106 31.20 1.44 -25.71
N ALA A 107 31.81 0.52 -26.43
CA ALA A 107 31.07 -0.58 -27.03
C ALA A 107 30.50 -1.48 -25.93
N LEU A 108 29.25 -1.88 -26.10
CA LEU A 108 28.65 -2.90 -25.26
C LEU A 108 29.20 -4.27 -25.68
N GLU A 109 30.00 -4.91 -24.84
CA GLU A 109 30.61 -6.21 -25.12
C GLU A 109 30.02 -7.26 -24.16
N PRO A 110 28.76 -7.65 -24.36
CA PRO A 110 28.16 -8.67 -23.49
C PRO A 110 28.82 -10.03 -23.69
N ILE A 111 29.13 -10.69 -22.60
CA ILE A 111 29.64 -12.07 -22.62
C ILE A 111 28.58 -12.94 -21.96
N MET A 112 28.12 -13.93 -22.73
CA MET A 112 27.18 -14.91 -22.23
C MET A 112 27.90 -16.22 -21.99
N THR A 113 27.87 -16.71 -20.76
CA THR A 113 28.48 -17.98 -20.38
C THR A 113 27.41 -18.93 -19.89
N LEU A 114 27.34 -20.09 -20.51
CA LEU A 114 26.44 -21.14 -20.07
C LEU A 114 26.97 -21.76 -18.79
N LEU A 115 26.15 -21.71 -17.73
CA LEU A 115 26.51 -22.33 -16.48
C LEU A 115 26.19 -23.82 -16.53
N PRO A 116 27.05 -24.69 -15.96
CA PRO A 116 26.76 -26.12 -15.94
C PRO A 116 25.55 -26.41 -15.04
N GLU A 117 24.77 -27.41 -15.40
CA GLU A 117 23.67 -27.86 -14.57
C GLU A 117 24.21 -28.46 -13.27
N ARG A 118 23.48 -28.21 -12.19
CA ARG A 118 23.80 -28.77 -10.87
C ARG A 118 22.86 -29.87 -10.50
#